data_044e06a484b4af8f85bc7e86e6028c59
#
_entry.id   044e06a484b4af8f85bc7e86e6028c59
#
_cell.length_a   1.000
_cell.length_b   1.000
_cell.length_c   1.000
_cell.angle_alpha   90.00
_cell.angle_beta   90.00
_cell.angle_gamma   90.00
#
_symmetry.space_group_name_H-M   'P 1'
#
loop_
_entity.id
_entity.type
_entity.pdbx_description
1 polymer ?
#
loop_
_entity_poly.entity_id
_entity_poly.type
_entity_poly.pdbx_seq_one_letter_code
_entity_poly.pdbx_strand_id
1 'polypeptide(L)'
;MFDLIFKNGLIVDPLNGTNEVGDLAVKEGKIEMIGHDLSNAKEIEDCQGKLVMPGLIDAHMHFGSVYGSMHGVRMTALAGVTTCLDMAGPLDEVLKTTKRSGAGITFGIVDRYDPNSMHGTASPNDKQITEWTHSHTEGGALGVKLVGGHWPLDPVTCHKVIELCNEENLYVAWHAGSTNNKSDILGMREAVEVADGMRLHLAHINSYCRGRVRTPQSEADEAIELLKTNPKLWSEAYLSPLNGTHLSCNENGEALDYVTKVCLELFRLPATADGIRQAFRKGILATLHDNGYVTEAVYGAAAEKLWEDAGTTNVVGCFPVNSAVSRLMLASAKREDGSFVVDAFSTDGGCIPRNVIIPMG
;
A
#
# COMPACT_ATOMS: atom_id res chain seq x y z
N MET A 1 27.83 29.12 6.87
CA MET A 1 26.62 29.17 7.71
C MET A 1 25.65 28.13 7.20
N PHE A 2 25.17 27.23 8.04
CA PHE A 2 24.18 26.24 7.72
C PHE A 2 22.77 26.86 7.74
N ASP A 3 21.80 26.20 7.09
CA ASP A 3 20.41 26.63 7.18
C ASP A 3 19.79 26.15 8.48
N LEU A 4 20.07 24.89 8.88
CA LEU A 4 19.55 24.27 10.09
C LEU A 4 20.58 23.31 10.68
N ILE A 5 20.67 23.25 12.01
CA ILE A 5 21.40 22.21 12.73
C ILE A 5 20.44 21.51 13.69
N PHE A 6 20.35 20.18 13.60
CA PHE A 6 19.78 19.32 14.65
C PHE A 6 20.91 18.97 15.62
N LYS A 7 20.84 19.45 16.88
CA LYS A 7 21.90 19.26 17.89
C LYS A 7 21.57 18.14 18.88
N ASN A 8 22.61 17.44 19.33
CA ASN A 8 22.54 16.48 20.43
C ASN A 8 21.58 15.31 20.22
N GLY A 9 21.16 15.04 18.99
CA GLY A 9 20.24 13.95 18.68
C GLY A 9 20.96 12.60 18.55
N LEU A 10 20.24 11.49 18.87
CA LEU A 10 20.72 10.16 18.47
C LEU A 10 20.52 10.00 16.95
N ILE A 11 21.61 10.12 16.20
CA ILE A 11 21.60 10.01 14.75
C ILE A 11 21.65 8.53 14.37
N VAL A 12 20.64 8.05 13.63
CA VAL A 12 20.57 6.69 13.11
C VAL A 12 20.48 6.75 11.59
N ASP A 13 21.54 6.30 10.92
CA ASP A 13 21.59 6.14 9.47
C ASP A 13 22.04 4.72 9.14
N PRO A 14 21.07 3.81 8.87
CA PRO A 14 21.39 2.40 8.61
C PRO A 14 22.23 2.19 7.35
N LEU A 15 22.11 3.07 6.35
CA LEU A 15 22.86 2.97 5.10
C LEU A 15 24.36 3.19 5.32
N ASN A 16 24.73 4.18 6.15
CA ASN A 16 26.11 4.54 6.44
C ASN A 16 26.62 3.94 7.76
N GLY A 17 25.77 3.18 8.48
CA GLY A 17 26.12 2.53 9.76
C GLY A 17 26.26 3.52 10.93
N THR A 18 25.71 4.72 10.83
CA THR A 18 25.75 5.71 11.91
C THR A 18 24.70 5.37 12.96
N ASN A 19 25.12 5.29 14.23
CA ASN A 19 24.25 5.12 15.39
C ASN A 19 24.91 5.75 16.61
N GLU A 20 24.93 7.08 16.67
CA GLU A 20 25.60 7.82 17.73
C GLU A 20 24.92 9.16 18.03
N VAL A 21 25.15 9.69 19.21
CA VAL A 21 24.69 11.03 19.57
C VAL A 21 25.60 12.06 18.90
N GLY A 22 25.01 12.99 18.16
CA GLY A 22 25.75 14.02 17.43
C GLY A 22 24.87 15.14 16.91
N ASP A 23 25.42 15.94 16.05
CA ASP A 23 24.80 17.06 15.37
C ASP A 23 24.71 16.79 13.88
N LEU A 24 23.57 17.14 13.25
CA LEU A 24 23.38 17.04 11.81
C LEU A 24 23.09 18.42 11.24
N ALA A 25 23.90 18.87 10.30
CA ALA A 25 23.76 20.17 9.64
C ALA A 25 23.16 20.03 8.25
N VAL A 26 22.18 20.90 7.95
CA VAL A 26 21.52 21.01 6.66
C VAL A 26 21.89 22.33 6.01
N LYS A 27 22.16 22.29 4.71
CA LYS A 27 22.42 23.46 3.86
C LYS A 27 21.80 23.25 2.49
N GLU A 28 21.08 24.25 2.01
CA GLU A 28 20.40 24.21 0.70
C GLU A 28 19.55 22.94 0.49
N GLY A 29 18.84 22.52 1.57
CA GLY A 29 17.94 21.35 1.56
C GLY A 29 18.65 19.99 1.54
N LYS A 30 19.97 19.93 1.77
CA LYS A 30 20.77 18.70 1.81
C LYS A 30 21.47 18.55 3.14
N ILE A 31 21.69 17.30 3.56
CA ILE A 31 22.60 17.01 4.67
C ILE A 31 24.01 17.36 4.22
N GLU A 32 24.61 18.35 4.87
CA GLU A 32 25.94 18.83 4.55
C GLU A 32 27.00 18.14 5.40
N MET A 33 26.68 17.87 6.68
CA MET A 33 27.64 17.34 7.63
C MET A 33 26.96 16.67 8.82
N ILE A 34 27.56 15.60 9.31
CA ILE A 34 27.31 15.00 10.62
C ILE A 34 28.58 15.17 11.45
N GLY A 35 28.47 15.56 12.72
CA GLY A 35 29.62 15.79 13.60
C GLY A 35 29.21 16.17 15.00
N HIS A 36 30.12 16.83 15.72
CA HIS A 36 29.88 17.30 17.08
C HIS A 36 30.16 18.80 17.17
N ASP A 37 29.51 19.46 18.14
CA ASP A 37 29.70 20.89 18.44
C ASP A 37 29.53 21.83 17.23
N LEU A 38 28.64 21.39 16.29
CA LEU A 38 28.35 22.22 15.13
C LEU A 38 27.66 23.52 15.55
N SER A 39 28.03 24.60 14.88
CA SER A 39 27.53 25.94 15.16
C SER A 39 27.41 26.75 13.87
N ASN A 40 26.96 27.99 13.95
CA ASN A 40 26.82 28.88 12.81
C ASN A 40 25.75 28.46 11.79
N ALA A 41 24.53 28.30 12.28
CA ALA A 41 23.35 28.09 11.47
C ALA A 41 22.33 29.23 11.61
N LYS A 42 21.40 29.33 10.65
CA LYS A 42 20.26 30.25 10.74
C LYS A 42 19.28 29.79 11.82
N GLU A 43 19.13 28.47 11.98
CA GLU A 43 18.24 27.83 12.91
C GLU A 43 18.93 26.63 13.59
N ILE A 44 18.66 26.43 14.88
CA ILE A 44 19.21 25.32 15.65
C ILE A 44 18.06 24.69 16.43
N GLU A 45 17.84 23.39 16.21
CA GLU A 45 16.87 22.57 16.95
C GLU A 45 17.64 21.66 17.92
N ASP A 46 17.35 21.76 19.21
CA ASP A 46 17.89 20.82 20.20
C ASP A 46 17.12 19.50 20.16
N CYS A 47 17.84 18.46 19.78
CA CYS A 47 17.34 17.09 19.67
C CYS A 47 17.81 16.19 20.82
N GLN A 48 18.22 16.73 21.94
CA GLN A 48 18.62 15.92 23.10
C GLN A 48 17.49 14.97 23.52
N GLY A 49 17.81 13.66 23.56
CA GLY A 49 16.85 12.61 23.86
C GLY A 49 15.87 12.28 22.70
N LYS A 50 16.04 12.91 21.55
CA LYS A 50 15.28 12.59 20.33
C LYS A 50 16.12 11.74 19.37
N LEU A 51 15.42 11.00 18.50
CA LEU A 51 16.00 10.27 17.38
C LEU A 51 16.00 11.16 16.13
N VAL A 52 17.16 11.25 15.48
CA VAL A 52 17.33 11.90 14.17
C VAL A 52 17.64 10.80 13.16
N MET A 53 16.71 10.55 12.25
CA MET A 53 16.80 9.44 11.29
C MET A 53 16.23 9.86 9.93
N PRO A 54 16.51 9.12 8.83
CA PRO A 54 15.80 9.30 7.56
C PRO A 54 14.30 9.26 7.77
N GLY A 55 13.58 10.10 7.02
CA GLY A 55 12.13 10.12 7.08
C GLY A 55 11.53 8.77 6.70
N LEU A 56 10.39 8.44 7.29
CA LEU A 56 9.69 7.19 6.97
C LEU A 56 9.22 7.19 5.53
N ILE A 57 9.41 6.04 4.86
CA ILE A 57 8.96 5.81 3.49
C ILE A 57 7.84 4.78 3.52
N ASP A 58 6.66 5.17 3.03
CA ASP A 58 5.55 4.23 2.80
C ASP A 58 5.54 3.83 1.33
N ALA A 59 5.94 2.60 1.05
CA ALA A 59 6.11 2.10 -0.30
C ALA A 59 4.79 1.71 -0.99
N HIS A 60 3.65 1.80 -0.28
CA HIS A 60 2.35 1.45 -0.82
C HIS A 60 1.22 2.15 -0.08
N MET A 61 0.60 3.13 -0.73
CA MET A 61 -0.58 3.79 -0.21
C MET A 61 -1.46 4.32 -1.36
N HIS A 62 -2.62 4.90 -1.02
CA HIS A 62 -3.63 5.32 -1.98
C HIS A 62 -4.13 6.73 -1.69
N PHE A 63 -3.81 7.69 -2.56
CA PHE A 63 -4.30 9.07 -2.47
C PHE A 63 -5.51 9.34 -3.35
N GLY A 64 -5.52 8.81 -4.58
CA GLY A 64 -6.49 9.13 -5.61
C GLY A 64 -7.55 8.07 -5.86
N SER A 65 -7.40 6.88 -5.30
CA SER A 65 -8.35 5.79 -5.50
C SER A 65 -9.63 6.00 -4.68
N VAL A 66 -10.54 5.05 -4.78
CA VAL A 66 -11.82 5.00 -4.05
C VAL A 66 -11.68 5.23 -2.55
N TYR A 67 -10.52 4.93 -2.00
CA TYR A 67 -10.14 5.20 -0.61
C TYR A 67 -9.37 6.52 -0.44
N GLY A 68 -9.01 7.17 -1.56
CA GLY A 68 -8.24 8.40 -1.58
C GLY A 68 -9.12 9.59 -1.29
N SER A 69 -8.71 10.37 -0.32
CA SER A 69 -9.20 11.72 -0.07
C SER A 69 -8.03 12.59 0.37
N MET A 70 -8.24 13.89 0.45
CA MET A 70 -7.25 14.78 1.06
C MET A 70 -6.91 14.36 2.51
N HIS A 71 -7.78 13.59 3.17
CA HIS A 71 -7.52 13.02 4.50
C HIS A 71 -6.45 11.93 4.45
N GLY A 72 -6.37 11.14 3.38
CA GLY A 72 -5.31 10.15 3.20
C GLY A 72 -3.92 10.77 3.26
N VAL A 73 -3.72 11.89 2.56
CA VAL A 73 -2.45 12.64 2.60
C VAL A 73 -2.15 13.15 4.00
N ARG A 74 -3.14 13.75 4.66
CA ARG A 74 -3.00 14.27 6.04
C ARG A 74 -2.70 13.16 7.03
N MET A 75 -3.43 12.05 6.97
CA MET A 75 -3.22 10.90 7.86
C MET A 75 -1.83 10.30 7.71
N THR A 76 -1.31 10.27 6.49
CA THR A 76 0.06 9.82 6.19
C THR A 76 1.10 10.74 6.83
N ALA A 77 0.95 12.05 6.64
CA ALA A 77 1.85 13.02 7.26
C ALA A 77 1.79 12.98 8.80
N LEU A 78 0.59 12.82 9.38
CA LEU A 78 0.39 12.67 10.83
C LEU A 78 1.02 11.37 11.38
N ALA A 79 1.13 10.33 10.56
CA ALA A 79 1.82 9.10 10.91
C ALA A 79 3.36 9.19 10.84
N GLY A 80 3.89 10.37 10.48
CA GLY A 80 5.34 10.60 10.37
C GLY A 80 5.97 10.15 9.06
N VAL A 81 5.17 9.78 8.06
CA VAL A 81 5.65 9.43 6.72
C VAL A 81 6.04 10.72 6.00
N THR A 82 7.23 10.73 5.42
CA THR A 82 7.78 11.88 4.68
C THR A 82 7.84 11.64 3.18
N THR A 83 7.83 10.36 2.77
CA THR A 83 7.85 9.94 1.37
C THR A 83 6.95 8.73 1.16
N CYS A 84 6.22 8.68 0.05
CA CYS A 84 5.38 7.54 -0.25
C CYS A 84 5.20 7.28 -1.75
N LEU A 85 4.75 6.06 -2.08
CA LEU A 85 4.26 5.69 -3.40
C LEU A 85 2.73 5.53 -3.37
N ASP A 86 2.03 6.33 -4.19
CA ASP A 86 0.64 6.05 -4.50
C ASP A 86 0.57 4.87 -5.49
N MET A 87 -0.13 3.82 -5.09
CA MET A 87 -0.15 2.54 -5.78
C MET A 87 -1.51 2.25 -6.40
N ALA A 88 -2.02 3.19 -7.17
CA ALA A 88 -3.10 2.95 -8.12
C ALA A 88 -3.66 4.21 -8.78
N GLY A 89 -3.18 5.37 -8.49
CA GLY A 89 -3.71 6.59 -9.12
C GLY A 89 -5.23 6.75 -8.92
N PRO A 90 -6.00 7.22 -9.90
CA PRO A 90 -5.51 7.66 -11.22
C PRO A 90 -4.62 8.90 -11.13
N LEU A 91 -3.64 8.98 -12.00
CA LEU A 91 -2.62 10.03 -12.01
C LEU A 91 -3.19 11.43 -11.92
N ASP A 92 -4.13 11.78 -12.79
CA ASP A 92 -4.74 13.11 -12.89
C ASP A 92 -5.56 13.48 -11.65
N GLU A 93 -6.26 12.52 -11.03
CA GLU A 93 -7.00 12.74 -9.78
C GLU A 93 -6.07 13.02 -8.60
N VAL A 94 -4.98 12.25 -8.48
CA VAL A 94 -3.97 12.47 -7.43
C VAL A 94 -3.31 13.84 -7.63
N LEU A 95 -2.87 14.17 -8.85
CA LEU A 95 -2.26 15.45 -9.16
C LEU A 95 -3.23 16.62 -8.92
N LYS A 96 -4.50 16.48 -9.30
CA LYS A 96 -5.54 17.49 -9.05
C LYS A 96 -5.79 17.71 -7.57
N THR A 97 -5.86 16.64 -6.80
CA THR A 97 -6.09 16.70 -5.35
C THR A 97 -4.91 17.35 -4.64
N THR A 98 -3.71 16.92 -4.92
CA THR A 98 -2.49 17.43 -4.28
C THR A 98 -2.18 18.87 -4.71
N LYS A 99 -2.47 19.26 -5.95
CA LYS A 99 -2.37 20.64 -6.41
C LYS A 99 -3.31 21.58 -5.66
N ARG A 100 -4.51 21.10 -5.32
CA ARG A 100 -5.52 21.87 -4.59
C ARG A 100 -5.22 22.00 -3.09
N SER A 101 -4.76 20.93 -2.47
CA SER A 101 -4.69 20.78 -1.01
C SER A 101 -3.26 20.75 -0.47
N GLY A 102 -2.26 20.66 -1.34
CA GLY A 102 -0.89 20.30 -0.96
C GLY A 102 -0.79 18.84 -0.55
N ALA A 103 0.41 18.28 -0.58
CA ALA A 103 0.68 16.94 -0.07
C ALA A 103 1.34 16.98 1.32
N GLY A 104 2.20 17.96 1.59
CA GLY A 104 2.98 18.05 2.82
C GLY A 104 4.07 16.98 2.96
N ILE A 105 4.17 16.08 1.98
CA ILE A 105 5.13 14.97 1.89
C ILE A 105 5.58 14.82 0.44
N THR A 106 6.70 14.13 0.23
CA THR A 106 7.13 13.72 -1.11
C THR A 106 6.36 12.48 -1.54
N PHE A 107 5.89 12.43 -2.78
CA PHE A 107 5.20 11.25 -3.29
C PHE A 107 5.53 10.96 -4.76
N GLY A 108 5.46 9.69 -5.14
CA GLY A 108 5.41 9.21 -6.51
C GLY A 108 4.11 8.49 -6.79
N ILE A 109 3.76 8.33 -8.05
CA ILE A 109 2.52 7.68 -8.50
C ILE A 109 2.89 6.52 -9.41
N VAL A 110 2.39 5.32 -9.11
CA VAL A 110 2.40 4.15 -9.99
C VAL A 110 0.96 3.93 -10.42
N ASP A 111 0.65 4.27 -11.69
CA ASP A 111 -0.73 4.39 -12.13
C ASP A 111 -1.33 3.05 -12.53
N ARG A 112 -2.61 2.84 -12.24
CA ARG A 112 -3.28 1.56 -12.49
C ARG A 112 -3.61 1.40 -13.97
N TYR A 113 -3.38 0.20 -14.49
CA TYR A 113 -3.80 -0.19 -15.81
C TYR A 113 -5.13 -0.95 -15.75
N ASP A 114 -6.19 -0.33 -16.26
CA ASP A 114 -7.53 -0.90 -16.41
C ASP A 114 -8.00 -0.79 -17.86
N PRO A 115 -7.58 -1.74 -18.73
CA PRO A 115 -7.88 -1.66 -20.16
C PRO A 115 -9.37 -1.82 -20.49
N ASN A 116 -10.18 -2.40 -19.60
CA ASN A 116 -11.62 -2.47 -19.81
C ASN A 116 -12.27 -1.08 -19.87
N SER A 117 -11.96 -0.22 -18.90
CA SER A 117 -12.47 1.15 -18.89
C SER A 117 -11.77 2.04 -19.93
N MET A 118 -10.51 1.77 -20.26
CA MET A 118 -9.70 2.59 -21.17
C MET A 118 -9.88 2.23 -22.65
N HIS A 119 -9.99 0.94 -22.94
CA HIS A 119 -10.00 0.41 -24.32
C HIS A 119 -11.24 -0.41 -24.65
N GLY A 120 -12.13 -0.65 -23.68
CA GLY A 120 -13.32 -1.49 -23.83
C GLY A 120 -12.98 -2.97 -24.04
N THR A 121 -11.80 -3.42 -23.61
CA THR A 121 -11.33 -4.81 -23.74
C THR A 121 -10.46 -5.21 -22.55
N ALA A 122 -10.58 -6.49 -22.13
CA ALA A 122 -9.71 -7.09 -21.11
C ALA A 122 -8.36 -7.59 -21.71
N SER A 123 -8.25 -7.63 -23.04
CA SER A 123 -7.07 -8.14 -23.76
C SER A 123 -6.60 -7.10 -24.76
N PRO A 124 -5.96 -6.01 -24.30
CA PRO A 124 -5.42 -4.97 -25.17
C PRO A 124 -4.25 -5.52 -26.03
N ASN A 125 -4.07 -4.95 -27.20
CA ASN A 125 -2.90 -5.26 -28.02
C ASN A 125 -1.65 -4.47 -27.54
N ASP A 126 -0.49 -4.85 -28.05
CA ASP A 126 0.80 -4.27 -27.63
C ASP A 126 0.85 -2.75 -27.85
N LYS A 127 0.29 -2.27 -28.97
CA LYS A 127 0.21 -0.83 -29.23
C LYS A 127 -0.62 -0.08 -28.19
N GLN A 128 -1.76 -0.63 -27.77
CA GLN A 128 -2.61 -0.02 -26.73
C GLN A 128 -1.89 0.00 -25.37
N ILE A 129 -1.17 -1.05 -25.02
CA ILE A 129 -0.37 -1.11 -23.80
C ILE A 129 0.72 -0.03 -23.82
N THR A 130 1.47 0.04 -24.93
CA THR A 130 2.58 1.01 -25.08
C THR A 130 2.08 2.46 -25.06
N GLU A 131 1.06 2.78 -25.86
CA GLU A 131 0.50 4.14 -25.94
C GLU A 131 -0.04 4.61 -24.58
N TRP A 132 -0.72 3.73 -23.84
CA TRP A 132 -1.20 4.06 -22.50
C TRP A 132 -0.04 4.29 -21.54
N THR A 133 0.93 3.37 -21.48
CA THR A 133 2.10 3.46 -20.60
C THR A 133 2.86 4.76 -20.84
N HIS A 134 3.15 5.08 -22.10
CA HIS A 134 3.87 6.31 -22.45
C HIS A 134 3.09 7.58 -22.06
N SER A 135 1.78 7.64 -22.35
CA SER A 135 0.99 8.84 -22.03
C SER A 135 0.93 9.11 -20.52
N HIS A 136 0.91 8.07 -19.69
CA HIS A 136 0.87 8.20 -18.24
C HIS A 136 2.24 8.50 -17.63
N THR A 137 3.31 7.90 -18.15
CA THR A 137 4.67 8.21 -17.69
C THR A 137 5.14 9.60 -18.12
N GLU A 138 4.80 10.04 -19.32
CA GLU A 138 4.98 11.43 -19.77
C GLU A 138 4.17 12.42 -18.92
N GLY A 139 3.00 12.01 -18.43
CA GLY A 139 2.16 12.75 -17.48
C GLY A 139 2.72 12.85 -16.07
N GLY A 140 3.76 12.06 -15.74
CA GLY A 140 4.48 12.08 -14.47
C GLY A 140 4.30 10.82 -13.61
N ALA A 141 3.65 9.76 -14.10
CA ALA A 141 3.65 8.47 -13.42
C ALA A 141 5.04 7.82 -13.47
N LEU A 142 5.45 7.15 -12.39
CA LEU A 142 6.70 6.39 -12.32
C LEU A 142 6.62 5.08 -13.10
N GLY A 143 5.42 4.60 -13.40
CA GLY A 143 5.18 3.35 -14.10
C GLY A 143 3.77 2.82 -13.88
N VAL A 144 3.61 1.51 -13.94
CA VAL A 144 2.34 0.80 -14.08
C VAL A 144 2.01 -0.07 -12.87
N LYS A 145 0.76 0.02 -12.39
CA LYS A 145 0.18 -0.88 -11.38
C LYS A 145 -0.82 -1.84 -12.02
N LEU A 146 -0.55 -3.12 -11.93
CA LEU A 146 -1.51 -4.19 -12.19
C LEU A 146 -2.32 -4.48 -10.91
N VAL A 147 -3.65 -4.54 -11.01
CA VAL A 147 -4.55 -4.64 -9.83
C VAL A 147 -5.45 -5.86 -9.96
N GLY A 148 -4.86 -7.05 -9.83
CA GLY A 148 -5.53 -8.32 -10.04
C GLY A 148 -6.67 -8.64 -9.07
N GLY A 149 -6.70 -8.02 -7.88
CA GLY A 149 -7.80 -8.18 -6.93
C GLY A 149 -9.11 -7.51 -7.37
N HIS A 150 -9.03 -6.45 -8.17
CA HIS A 150 -10.20 -5.65 -8.57
C HIS A 150 -10.41 -5.63 -10.09
N TRP A 151 -9.35 -5.56 -10.88
CA TRP A 151 -9.37 -5.50 -12.35
C TRP A 151 -8.39 -6.54 -12.91
N PRO A 152 -8.72 -7.85 -12.80
CA PRO A 152 -7.82 -8.90 -13.25
C PRO A 152 -7.66 -8.87 -14.77
N LEU A 153 -6.41 -8.97 -15.20
CA LEU A 153 -6.03 -9.16 -16.62
C LEU A 153 -5.64 -10.62 -16.84
N ASP A 154 -5.60 -11.03 -18.10
CA ASP A 154 -5.02 -12.33 -18.45
C ASP A 154 -3.50 -12.33 -18.23
N PRO A 155 -2.91 -13.50 -17.91
CA PRO A 155 -1.47 -13.59 -17.61
C PRO A 155 -0.56 -13.12 -18.75
N VAL A 156 -0.98 -13.28 -20.01
CA VAL A 156 -0.20 -12.84 -21.17
C VAL A 156 -0.14 -11.32 -21.22
N THR A 157 -1.26 -10.64 -20.99
CA THR A 157 -1.29 -9.18 -20.88
C THR A 157 -0.44 -8.70 -19.70
N CYS A 158 -0.53 -9.35 -18.53
CA CYS A 158 0.31 -9.02 -17.39
C CYS A 158 1.81 -9.15 -17.72
N HIS A 159 2.22 -10.23 -18.38
CA HIS A 159 3.60 -10.44 -18.82
C HIS A 159 4.09 -9.31 -19.73
N LYS A 160 3.32 -8.94 -20.75
CA LYS A 160 3.67 -7.85 -21.70
C LYS A 160 3.85 -6.50 -21.00
N VAL A 161 3.00 -6.17 -20.04
CA VAL A 161 3.15 -4.94 -19.26
C VAL A 161 4.42 -4.98 -18.43
N ILE A 162 4.73 -6.10 -17.78
CA ILE A 162 5.97 -6.27 -17.00
C ILE A 162 7.20 -6.16 -17.90
N GLU A 163 7.18 -6.82 -19.06
CA GLU A 163 8.26 -6.79 -20.04
C GLU A 163 8.52 -5.36 -20.52
N LEU A 164 7.50 -4.64 -21.01
CA LEU A 164 7.61 -3.26 -21.46
C LEU A 164 8.22 -2.35 -20.36
N CYS A 165 7.71 -2.47 -19.12
CA CYS A 165 8.23 -1.68 -18.01
C CYS A 165 9.70 -2.01 -17.68
N ASN A 166 10.11 -3.27 -17.85
CA ASN A 166 11.50 -3.67 -17.64
C ASN A 166 12.41 -3.15 -18.75
N GLU A 167 11.99 -3.24 -20.02
CA GLU A 167 12.74 -2.74 -21.17
C GLU A 167 12.98 -1.24 -21.11
N GLU A 168 11.95 -0.47 -20.70
CA GLU A 168 12.00 0.99 -20.61
C GLU A 168 12.46 1.51 -19.25
N ASN A 169 12.86 0.63 -18.33
CA ASN A 169 13.27 0.97 -16.97
C ASN A 169 12.20 1.74 -16.16
N LEU A 170 10.93 1.44 -16.39
CA LEU A 170 9.80 1.98 -15.66
C LEU A 170 9.53 1.14 -14.39
N TYR A 171 8.82 1.74 -13.44
CA TYR A 171 8.35 1.00 -12.27
C TYR A 171 7.18 0.10 -12.65
N VAL A 172 7.16 -1.14 -12.16
CA VAL A 172 6.00 -2.03 -12.32
C VAL A 172 5.68 -2.69 -11.00
N ALA A 173 4.41 -2.61 -10.60
CA ALA A 173 3.90 -3.23 -9.39
C ALA A 173 2.66 -4.07 -9.69
N TRP A 174 2.47 -5.16 -8.94
CA TRP A 174 1.33 -6.04 -9.11
C TRP A 174 0.70 -6.42 -7.77
N HIS A 175 -0.57 -6.07 -7.59
CA HIS A 175 -1.48 -6.76 -6.68
C HIS A 175 -1.85 -8.08 -7.36
N ALA A 176 -1.18 -9.17 -7.00
CA ALA A 176 -1.26 -10.45 -7.68
C ALA A 176 -2.70 -10.99 -7.76
N GLY A 177 -2.96 -11.63 -8.88
CA GLY A 177 -4.26 -12.13 -9.31
C GLY A 177 -4.47 -11.83 -10.79
N SER A 178 -5.13 -12.72 -11.49
CA SER A 178 -5.39 -12.65 -12.92
C SER A 178 -6.79 -13.20 -13.23
N THR A 179 -7.12 -13.32 -14.51
CA THR A 179 -8.32 -14.04 -14.94
C THR A 179 -8.27 -15.54 -14.62
N ASN A 180 -7.07 -16.11 -14.39
CA ASN A 180 -6.88 -17.52 -14.07
C ASN A 180 -6.88 -17.79 -12.56
N ASN A 181 -6.21 -16.94 -11.78
CA ASN A 181 -6.05 -17.12 -10.34
C ASN A 181 -6.50 -15.86 -9.58
N LYS A 182 -7.07 -16.09 -8.40
CA LYS A 182 -7.52 -15.02 -7.50
C LYS A 182 -6.32 -14.38 -6.79
N SER A 183 -6.60 -13.29 -6.06
CA SER A 183 -5.61 -12.64 -5.18
C SER A 183 -5.44 -13.46 -3.89
N ASP A 184 -4.69 -14.54 -3.98
CA ASP A 184 -4.28 -15.44 -2.90
C ASP A 184 -2.90 -16.04 -3.24
N ILE A 185 -2.45 -17.05 -2.51
CA ILE A 185 -1.13 -17.65 -2.71
C ILE A 185 -0.95 -18.28 -4.09
N LEU A 186 -2.03 -18.75 -4.72
CA LEU A 186 -1.97 -19.29 -6.10
C LEU A 186 -1.74 -18.15 -7.09
N GLY A 187 -2.42 -17.03 -6.92
CA GLY A 187 -2.19 -15.83 -7.73
C GLY A 187 -0.79 -15.24 -7.52
N MET A 188 -0.25 -15.29 -6.30
CA MET A 188 1.15 -14.89 -6.07
C MET A 188 2.13 -15.80 -6.81
N ARG A 189 1.93 -17.12 -6.80
CA ARG A 189 2.75 -18.08 -7.55
C ARG A 189 2.71 -17.77 -9.04
N GLU A 190 1.50 -17.60 -9.60
CA GLU A 190 1.34 -17.22 -11.01
C GLU A 190 2.04 -15.90 -11.33
N ALA A 191 1.96 -14.90 -10.43
CA ALA A 191 2.65 -13.63 -10.66
C ALA A 191 4.18 -13.78 -10.73
N VAL A 192 4.75 -14.67 -9.93
CA VAL A 192 6.19 -15.01 -10.01
C VAL A 192 6.53 -15.70 -11.33
N GLU A 193 5.69 -16.65 -11.76
CA GLU A 193 5.86 -17.36 -13.05
C GLU A 193 5.74 -16.40 -14.24
N VAL A 194 4.73 -15.53 -14.21
CA VAL A 194 4.49 -14.51 -15.26
C VAL A 194 5.61 -13.47 -15.32
N ALA A 195 6.20 -13.11 -14.19
CA ALA A 195 7.34 -12.19 -14.14
C ALA A 195 8.59 -12.78 -14.81
N ASP A 196 8.71 -14.09 -14.93
CA ASP A 196 9.78 -14.80 -15.64
C ASP A 196 11.19 -14.25 -15.33
N GLY A 197 11.48 -14.03 -14.06
CA GLY A 197 12.76 -13.47 -13.61
C GLY A 197 12.99 -11.98 -13.93
N MET A 198 11.99 -11.26 -14.39
CA MET A 198 12.03 -9.81 -14.55
C MET A 198 11.84 -9.08 -13.21
N ARG A 199 12.16 -7.79 -13.17
CA ARG A 199 11.89 -6.94 -12.00
C ARG A 199 10.39 -6.73 -11.85
N LEU A 200 9.90 -6.96 -10.64
CA LEU A 200 8.50 -6.74 -10.30
C LEU A 200 8.36 -6.40 -8.82
N HIS A 201 7.58 -5.38 -8.48
CA HIS A 201 7.12 -5.15 -7.13
C HIS A 201 5.85 -5.97 -6.86
N LEU A 202 5.97 -7.02 -6.06
CA LEU A 202 4.80 -7.74 -5.53
C LEU A 202 4.25 -7.02 -4.31
N ALA A 203 3.04 -6.47 -4.46
CA ALA A 203 2.39 -5.67 -3.46
C ALA A 203 1.87 -6.51 -2.28
N HIS A 204 1.96 -5.96 -1.06
CA HIS A 204 1.30 -6.44 0.18
C HIS A 204 1.24 -7.96 0.33
N ILE A 205 2.41 -8.62 0.41
CA ILE A 205 2.55 -10.10 0.44
C ILE A 205 1.63 -10.77 1.47
N ASN A 206 1.42 -10.13 2.62
CA ASN A 206 0.52 -10.64 3.66
C ASN A 206 -0.93 -10.85 3.19
N SER A 207 -1.37 -10.15 2.14
CA SER A 207 -2.73 -10.32 1.59
C SER A 207 -2.94 -11.63 0.86
N TYR A 208 -1.88 -12.29 0.42
CA TYR A 208 -1.94 -13.61 -0.22
C TYR A 208 -1.91 -14.77 0.78
N CYS A 209 -1.62 -14.47 2.07
CA CYS A 209 -1.42 -15.45 3.13
C CYS A 209 -2.52 -15.39 4.21
N ARG A 210 -3.79 -15.29 3.78
CA ARG A 210 -4.97 -15.16 4.66
C ARG A 210 -5.62 -16.47 5.05
N GLY A 211 -5.10 -17.60 4.57
CA GLY A 211 -5.68 -18.92 4.84
C GLY A 211 -6.83 -19.27 3.88
N ARG A 212 -6.80 -18.78 2.64
CA ARG A 212 -7.85 -19.03 1.64
C ARG A 212 -7.68 -20.36 0.91
N VAL A 213 -6.47 -20.79 0.71
CA VAL A 213 -6.12 -22.04 -0.01
C VAL A 213 -5.65 -23.09 0.98
N ARG A 214 -4.82 -22.69 1.94
CA ARG A 214 -4.28 -23.53 3.03
C ARG A 214 -4.28 -22.74 4.34
N THR A 215 -3.54 -23.20 5.34
CA THR A 215 -3.38 -22.42 6.57
C THR A 215 -2.56 -21.15 6.30
N PRO A 216 -2.79 -20.04 7.01
CA PRO A 216 -1.99 -18.81 6.87
C PRO A 216 -0.49 -19.04 7.02
N GLN A 217 -0.09 -19.95 7.89
CA GLN A 217 1.31 -20.34 8.08
C GLN A 217 1.87 -20.99 6.81
N SER A 218 1.19 -22.00 6.25
CA SER A 218 1.66 -22.70 5.04
C SER A 218 1.71 -21.79 3.81
N GLU A 219 0.77 -20.84 3.71
CA GLU A 219 0.80 -19.83 2.65
C GLU A 219 1.96 -18.85 2.83
N ALA A 220 2.27 -18.45 4.06
CA ALA A 220 3.41 -17.59 4.37
C ALA A 220 4.76 -18.31 4.12
N ASP A 221 4.87 -19.60 4.48
CA ASP A 221 6.06 -20.40 4.18
C ASP A 221 6.33 -20.45 2.67
N GLU A 222 5.30 -20.69 1.85
CA GLU A 222 5.42 -20.67 0.39
C GLU A 222 5.79 -19.29 -0.14
N ALA A 223 5.15 -18.22 0.34
CA ALA A 223 5.47 -16.85 -0.07
C ALA A 223 6.94 -16.50 0.21
N ILE A 224 7.44 -16.88 1.39
CA ILE A 224 8.84 -16.70 1.78
C ILE A 224 9.78 -17.43 0.83
N GLU A 225 9.49 -18.67 0.46
CA GLU A 225 10.33 -19.45 -0.47
C GLU A 225 10.28 -18.86 -1.89
N LEU A 226 9.13 -18.42 -2.38
CA LEU A 226 9.01 -17.74 -3.67
C LEU A 226 9.86 -16.47 -3.72
N LEU A 227 9.86 -15.66 -2.64
CA LEU A 227 10.67 -14.44 -2.58
C LEU A 227 12.17 -14.72 -2.44
N LYS A 228 12.57 -15.76 -1.71
CA LYS A 228 13.97 -16.16 -1.58
C LYS A 228 14.58 -16.62 -2.90
N THR A 229 13.81 -17.36 -3.68
CA THR A 229 14.27 -17.97 -4.95
C THR A 229 14.18 -17.01 -6.14
N ASN A 230 13.55 -15.84 -5.98
CA ASN A 230 13.37 -14.85 -7.05
C ASN A 230 13.90 -13.46 -6.63
N PRO A 231 15.21 -13.25 -6.63
CA PRO A 231 15.85 -12.05 -6.05
C PRO A 231 15.59 -10.73 -6.83
N LYS A 232 14.99 -10.79 -8.01
CA LYS A 232 14.57 -9.58 -8.74
C LYS A 232 13.17 -9.10 -8.37
N LEU A 233 12.44 -9.88 -7.58
CA LEU A 233 11.19 -9.42 -6.99
C LEU A 233 11.52 -8.49 -5.83
N TRP A 234 10.87 -7.35 -5.83
CA TRP A 234 10.81 -6.45 -4.69
C TRP A 234 9.45 -6.60 -4.02
N SER A 235 9.38 -6.59 -2.71
CA SER A 235 8.16 -6.90 -2.00
C SER A 235 7.93 -6.02 -0.79
N GLU A 236 6.68 -5.81 -0.45
CA GLU A 236 6.29 -5.16 0.80
C GLU A 236 5.15 -5.91 1.49
N ALA A 237 5.02 -5.66 2.78
CA ALA A 237 3.93 -6.17 3.59
C ALA A 237 3.46 -5.11 4.58
N TYR A 238 2.22 -5.19 5.02
CA TYR A 238 1.72 -4.32 6.08
C TYR A 238 1.31 -5.10 7.32
N LEU A 239 1.53 -4.49 8.50
CA LEU A 239 1.30 -5.13 9.79
C LEU A 239 -0.14 -4.98 10.30
N SER A 240 -0.96 -4.14 9.68
CA SER A 240 -2.35 -3.96 10.06
C SER A 240 -3.18 -5.24 9.85
N PRO A 241 -4.05 -5.61 10.79
CA PRO A 241 -5.02 -6.69 10.56
C PRO A 241 -6.10 -6.31 9.53
N LEU A 242 -6.29 -5.01 9.27
CA LEU A 242 -7.41 -4.50 8.51
C LEU A 242 -7.20 -4.60 7.00
N ASN A 243 -8.26 -4.91 6.28
CA ASN A 243 -8.35 -4.82 4.82
C ASN A 243 -9.58 -4.00 4.43
N GLY A 244 -9.38 -3.01 3.55
CA GLY A 244 -10.45 -2.17 3.06
C GLY A 244 -11.29 -2.84 1.98
N THR A 245 -12.57 -2.46 1.91
CA THR A 245 -13.52 -2.99 0.93
C THR A 245 -14.74 -2.08 0.78
N HIS A 246 -15.50 -2.25 -0.30
CA HIS A 246 -16.77 -1.55 -0.52
C HIS A 246 -17.96 -2.36 0.01
N LEU A 247 -18.83 -1.69 0.76
CA LEU A 247 -19.98 -2.33 1.41
C LEU A 247 -21.30 -2.14 0.62
N SER A 248 -21.21 -1.87 -0.69
CA SER A 248 -22.39 -1.69 -1.53
C SER A 248 -23.14 -2.98 -1.74
N CYS A 249 -24.48 -2.90 -1.71
CA CYS A 249 -25.38 -4.00 -2.04
C CYS A 249 -26.29 -3.62 -3.22
N ASN A 250 -26.77 -4.63 -3.94
CA ASN A 250 -27.81 -4.46 -4.94
C ASN A 250 -29.21 -4.38 -4.30
N GLU A 251 -30.24 -4.17 -5.13
CA GLU A 251 -31.65 -4.07 -4.68
C GLU A 251 -32.16 -5.34 -3.98
N ASN A 252 -31.58 -6.50 -4.26
CA ASN A 252 -31.89 -7.77 -3.60
C ASN A 252 -31.12 -7.96 -2.28
N GLY A 253 -30.29 -6.99 -1.89
CA GLY A 253 -29.46 -7.06 -0.70
C GLY A 253 -28.22 -7.93 -0.83
N GLU A 254 -27.79 -8.29 -2.03
CA GLU A 254 -26.53 -9.02 -2.26
C GLU A 254 -25.36 -8.04 -2.28
N ALA A 255 -24.28 -8.36 -1.58
CA ALA A 255 -23.05 -7.58 -1.64
C ALA A 255 -22.51 -7.54 -3.08
N LEU A 256 -22.14 -6.36 -3.56
CA LEU A 256 -21.64 -6.20 -4.93
C LEU A 256 -20.12 -6.47 -5.02
N ASP A 257 -19.37 -5.91 -4.09
CA ASP A 257 -17.92 -5.99 -4.10
C ASP A 257 -17.40 -7.41 -3.81
N TYR A 258 -16.48 -7.87 -4.64
CA TYR A 258 -15.91 -9.22 -4.53
C TYR A 258 -15.12 -9.40 -3.23
N VAL A 259 -14.36 -8.39 -2.81
CA VAL A 259 -13.56 -8.44 -1.58
C VAL A 259 -14.45 -8.54 -0.35
N THR A 260 -15.57 -7.80 -0.33
CA THR A 260 -16.58 -7.89 0.72
C THR A 260 -17.17 -9.30 0.82
N LYS A 261 -17.52 -9.90 -0.32
CA LYS A 261 -18.03 -11.29 -0.34
C LYS A 261 -17.03 -12.27 0.29
N VAL A 262 -15.77 -12.17 -0.13
CA VAL A 262 -14.70 -13.02 0.41
C VAL A 262 -14.47 -12.78 1.91
N CYS A 263 -14.47 -11.52 2.36
CA CYS A 263 -14.31 -11.21 3.78
C CYS A 263 -15.46 -11.78 4.63
N LEU A 264 -16.70 -11.63 4.19
CA LEU A 264 -17.85 -12.21 4.87
C LEU A 264 -17.77 -13.74 4.94
N GLU A 265 -17.37 -14.40 3.83
CA GLU A 265 -17.17 -15.84 3.77
C GLU A 265 -16.13 -16.35 4.78
N LEU A 266 -14.98 -15.65 4.92
CA LEU A 266 -13.96 -15.97 5.92
C LEU A 266 -14.50 -15.96 7.35
N PHE A 267 -15.48 -15.10 7.65
CA PHE A 267 -16.19 -15.05 8.93
C PHE A 267 -17.45 -15.91 8.98
N ARG A 268 -17.71 -16.74 7.95
CA ARG A 268 -18.89 -17.59 7.82
C ARG A 268 -20.21 -16.81 7.91
N LEU A 269 -20.23 -15.64 7.27
CA LEU A 269 -21.39 -14.77 7.16
C LEU A 269 -21.89 -14.77 5.71
N PRO A 270 -23.20 -14.61 5.47
CA PRO A 270 -23.73 -14.55 4.11
C PRO A 270 -23.22 -13.29 3.39
N ALA A 271 -22.98 -13.39 2.09
CA ALA A 271 -22.53 -12.29 1.25
C ALA A 271 -23.68 -11.32 0.90
N THR A 272 -24.35 -10.82 1.90
CA THR A 272 -25.57 -9.99 1.81
C THR A 272 -25.55 -8.84 2.80
N ALA A 273 -26.48 -7.90 2.63
CA ALA A 273 -26.76 -6.81 3.56
C ALA A 273 -26.95 -7.31 5.01
N ASP A 274 -27.61 -8.46 5.18
CA ASP A 274 -27.78 -9.07 6.51
C ASP A 274 -26.45 -9.56 7.08
N GLY A 275 -25.58 -10.16 6.27
CA GLY A 275 -24.23 -10.56 6.69
C GLY A 275 -23.36 -9.36 7.07
N ILE A 276 -23.49 -8.24 6.36
CA ILE A 276 -22.81 -6.97 6.70
C ILE A 276 -23.31 -6.47 8.07
N ARG A 277 -24.62 -6.44 8.32
CA ARG A 277 -25.19 -6.06 9.63
C ARG A 277 -24.68 -6.97 10.75
N GLN A 278 -24.68 -8.28 10.52
CA GLN A 278 -24.15 -9.23 11.49
C GLN A 278 -22.66 -8.96 11.80
N ALA A 279 -21.86 -8.64 10.77
CA ALA A 279 -20.44 -8.32 10.94
C ALA A 279 -20.24 -7.04 11.79
N PHE A 280 -21.06 -6.00 11.59
CA PHE A 280 -21.04 -4.82 12.45
C PHE A 280 -21.40 -5.16 13.89
N ARG A 281 -22.52 -5.85 14.12
CA ARG A 281 -23.02 -6.21 15.47
C ARG A 281 -22.04 -7.09 16.25
N LYS A 282 -21.26 -7.92 15.53
CA LYS A 282 -20.19 -8.75 16.12
C LYS A 282 -18.89 -7.98 16.36
N GLY A 283 -18.80 -6.69 15.95
CA GLY A 283 -17.56 -5.90 16.04
C GLY A 283 -16.45 -6.37 15.11
N ILE A 284 -16.79 -7.17 14.08
CA ILE A 284 -15.83 -7.68 13.08
C ILE A 284 -15.56 -6.64 12.02
N LEU A 285 -16.60 -5.96 11.54
CA LEU A 285 -16.55 -4.97 10.48
C LEU A 285 -16.57 -3.56 11.06
N ALA A 286 -15.68 -2.71 10.60
CA ALA A 286 -15.78 -1.28 10.79
C ALA A 286 -16.26 -0.60 9.51
N THR A 287 -17.04 0.46 9.61
CA THR A 287 -17.22 1.44 8.54
C THR A 287 -16.24 2.59 8.72
N LEU A 288 -15.87 3.24 7.61
CA LEU A 288 -15.03 4.41 7.66
C LEU A 288 -15.90 5.67 7.70
N HIS A 289 -15.63 6.52 8.67
CA HIS A 289 -16.33 7.79 8.87
C HIS A 289 -15.37 8.96 8.70
N ASP A 290 -15.71 9.88 7.82
CA ASP A 290 -15.02 11.14 7.65
C ASP A 290 -15.53 12.14 8.69
N ASN A 291 -14.69 12.50 9.68
CA ASN A 291 -15.04 13.48 10.70
C ASN A 291 -14.67 14.92 10.30
N GLY A 292 -14.34 15.17 9.03
CA GLY A 292 -13.90 16.47 8.50
C GLY A 292 -12.41 16.75 8.67
N TYR A 293 -11.69 15.92 9.42
CA TYR A 293 -10.24 16.06 9.66
C TYR A 293 -9.44 14.81 9.28
N VAL A 294 -9.89 13.65 9.73
CA VAL A 294 -9.33 12.32 9.40
C VAL A 294 -10.46 11.34 9.17
N THR A 295 -10.12 10.18 8.63
CA THR A 295 -11.04 9.05 8.54
C THR A 295 -10.87 8.15 9.76
N GLU A 296 -11.96 7.83 10.42
CA GLU A 296 -12.01 6.98 11.62
C GLU A 296 -12.67 5.64 11.31
N ALA A 297 -12.21 4.58 11.97
CA ALA A 297 -12.86 3.28 11.96
C ALA A 297 -13.94 3.22 13.06
N VAL A 298 -15.20 3.14 12.66
CA VAL A 298 -16.36 3.08 13.56
C VAL A 298 -16.89 1.64 13.59
N TYR A 299 -17.20 1.12 14.77
CA TYR A 299 -17.64 -0.26 14.99
C TYR A 299 -19.05 -0.35 15.59
N GLY A 300 -19.64 -1.55 15.56
CA GLY A 300 -20.90 -1.87 16.24
C GLY A 300 -22.11 -1.16 15.67
N ALA A 301 -23.06 -0.82 16.52
CA ALA A 301 -24.33 -0.21 16.12
C ALA A 301 -24.17 1.16 15.45
N ALA A 302 -23.15 1.92 15.84
CA ALA A 302 -22.84 3.20 15.20
C ALA A 302 -22.37 3.01 13.74
N ALA A 303 -21.57 1.98 13.47
CA ALA A 303 -21.15 1.63 12.12
C ALA A 303 -22.33 1.17 11.25
N GLU A 304 -23.19 0.30 11.80
CA GLU A 304 -24.41 -0.16 11.12
C GLU A 304 -25.29 1.05 10.73
N LYS A 305 -25.51 1.97 11.67
CA LYS A 305 -26.29 3.18 11.40
C LYS A 305 -25.69 4.06 10.30
N LEU A 306 -24.39 4.33 10.34
CA LEU A 306 -23.70 5.10 9.28
C LEU A 306 -23.84 4.45 7.91
N TRP A 307 -23.73 3.14 7.85
CA TRP A 307 -23.89 2.38 6.60
C TRP A 307 -25.33 2.42 6.07
N GLU A 308 -26.33 2.30 6.95
CA GLU A 308 -27.76 2.41 6.58
C GLU A 308 -28.13 3.83 6.15
N ASP A 309 -27.67 4.84 6.88
CA ASP A 309 -27.93 6.25 6.55
C ASP A 309 -27.32 6.64 5.17
N ALA A 310 -26.23 6.02 4.78
CA ALA A 310 -25.62 6.20 3.46
C ALA A 310 -26.36 5.45 2.33
N GLY A 311 -27.44 4.75 2.62
CA GLY A 311 -28.24 4.01 1.63
C GLY A 311 -27.53 2.81 1.04
N THR A 312 -26.58 2.20 1.75
CA THR A 312 -25.79 1.03 1.34
C THR A 312 -24.98 1.22 0.05
N THR A 313 -24.73 2.45 -0.35
CA THR A 313 -23.96 2.79 -1.55
C THR A 313 -22.69 3.57 -1.16
N ASN A 314 -21.59 3.32 -1.87
CA ASN A 314 -20.31 4.05 -1.70
C ASN A 314 -19.75 4.14 -0.26
N VAL A 315 -20.06 3.17 0.59
CA VAL A 315 -19.53 3.08 1.93
C VAL A 315 -18.34 2.16 1.95
N VAL A 316 -17.24 2.65 2.47
CA VAL A 316 -16.02 1.85 2.67
C VAL A 316 -16.01 1.28 4.07
N GLY A 317 -15.69 0.01 4.18
CA GLY A 317 -15.47 -0.66 5.45
C GLY A 317 -14.15 -1.39 5.50
N CYS A 318 -13.80 -1.92 6.65
CA CYS A 318 -12.61 -2.74 6.80
C CYS A 318 -12.84 -3.95 7.72
N PHE A 319 -12.29 -5.08 7.28
CA PHE A 319 -12.32 -6.36 7.98
C PHE A 319 -10.94 -6.75 8.50
N PRO A 320 -10.81 -7.34 9.70
CA PRO A 320 -9.55 -7.84 10.25
C PRO A 320 -9.19 -9.23 9.69
N VAL A 321 -8.96 -9.32 8.38
CA VAL A 321 -8.72 -10.59 7.67
C VAL A 321 -7.27 -10.99 7.55
N ASN A 322 -6.33 -10.10 7.89
CA ASN A 322 -4.90 -10.40 7.79
C ASN A 322 -4.45 -11.16 9.04
N SER A 323 -4.05 -12.41 8.87
CA SER A 323 -3.60 -13.28 9.97
C SER A 323 -2.37 -12.70 10.69
N ALA A 324 -2.39 -12.70 12.02
CA ALA A 324 -1.22 -12.34 12.82
C ALA A 324 -0.02 -13.27 12.56
N VAL A 325 -0.30 -14.56 12.34
CA VAL A 325 0.76 -15.56 12.07
C VAL A 325 1.51 -15.20 10.80
N SER A 326 0.81 -15.04 9.66
CA SER A 326 1.47 -14.73 8.38
C SER A 326 2.17 -13.38 8.40
N ARG A 327 1.56 -12.34 9.04
CA ARG A 327 2.18 -11.02 9.15
C ARG A 327 3.51 -11.05 9.92
N LEU A 328 3.56 -11.75 11.06
CA LEU A 328 4.77 -11.87 11.86
C LEU A 328 5.83 -12.73 11.17
N MET A 329 5.44 -13.82 10.51
CA MET A 329 6.37 -14.66 9.75
C MET A 329 7.04 -13.85 8.63
N LEU A 330 6.26 -13.14 7.81
CA LEU A 330 6.77 -12.29 6.73
C LEU A 330 7.66 -11.17 7.25
N ALA A 331 7.28 -10.55 8.38
CA ALA A 331 8.05 -9.47 8.99
C ALA A 331 9.41 -9.90 9.55
N SER A 332 9.56 -11.16 9.94
CA SER A 332 10.77 -11.67 10.60
C SER A 332 11.61 -12.61 9.74
N ALA A 333 11.11 -13.05 8.58
CA ALA A 333 11.82 -13.97 7.70
C ALA A 333 13.11 -13.35 7.16
N LYS A 334 14.18 -14.13 7.18
CA LYS A 334 15.50 -13.71 6.71
C LYS A 334 16.05 -14.65 5.64
N ARG A 335 16.87 -14.09 4.76
CA ARG A 335 17.74 -14.81 3.83
C ARG A 335 18.98 -15.31 4.56
N GLU A 336 19.79 -16.14 3.90
CA GLU A 336 21.02 -16.69 4.48
C GLU A 336 22.05 -15.62 4.84
N ASP A 337 22.07 -14.52 4.12
CA ASP A 337 22.94 -13.36 4.39
C ASP A 337 22.47 -12.48 5.55
N GLY A 338 21.34 -12.82 6.18
CA GLY A 338 20.74 -12.08 7.28
C GLY A 338 19.81 -10.93 6.85
N SER A 339 19.71 -10.62 5.55
CA SER A 339 18.75 -9.64 5.04
C SER A 339 17.31 -10.14 5.20
N PHE A 340 16.35 -9.20 5.30
CA PHE A 340 14.95 -9.58 5.36
C PHE A 340 14.44 -10.07 4.00
N VAL A 341 13.52 -11.03 4.01
CA VAL A 341 12.90 -11.58 2.79
C VAL A 341 11.92 -10.58 2.17
N VAL A 342 11.14 -9.91 3.00
CA VAL A 342 10.27 -8.80 2.58
C VAL A 342 11.08 -7.51 2.69
N ASP A 343 11.13 -6.75 1.61
CA ASP A 343 12.07 -5.63 1.45
C ASP A 343 11.62 -4.37 2.19
N ALA A 344 10.30 -4.17 2.38
CA ALA A 344 9.77 -3.01 3.09
C ALA A 344 8.48 -3.31 3.86
N PHE A 345 8.19 -2.45 4.83
CA PHE A 345 6.84 -2.30 5.38
C PHE A 345 6.12 -1.15 4.70
N SER A 346 4.84 -1.35 4.47
CA SER A 346 3.92 -0.35 3.91
C SER A 346 2.67 -0.25 4.78
N THR A 347 1.74 0.60 4.40
CA THR A 347 0.44 0.65 5.06
C THR A 347 -0.68 0.12 4.18
N ASP A 348 -0.53 0.15 2.86
CA ASP A 348 -1.62 -0.03 1.89
C ASP A 348 -2.82 0.84 2.32
N GLY A 349 -2.47 2.02 2.85
CA GLY A 349 -3.34 2.95 3.56
C GLY A 349 -3.94 4.01 2.66
N GLY A 350 -3.97 5.23 3.15
CA GLY A 350 -4.66 6.37 2.59
C GLY A 350 -5.73 6.81 3.57
N CYS A 351 -7.00 6.83 3.18
CA CYS A 351 -8.09 7.07 4.11
C CYS A 351 -8.47 5.86 4.99
N ILE A 352 -7.91 4.68 4.75
CA ILE A 352 -8.08 3.54 5.66
C ILE A 352 -7.16 3.74 6.86
N PRO A 353 -7.67 3.66 8.11
CA PRO A 353 -6.90 3.93 9.33
C PRO A 353 -5.93 2.79 9.67
N ARG A 354 -4.96 2.56 8.81
CA ARG A 354 -3.84 1.63 8.97
C ARG A 354 -2.48 2.30 8.70
N ASN A 355 -2.46 3.64 8.67
CA ASN A 355 -1.26 4.47 8.51
C ASN A 355 -0.43 4.55 9.80
N VAL A 356 -0.12 3.40 10.40
CA VAL A 356 0.50 3.30 11.73
C VAL A 356 1.74 2.43 11.69
N ILE A 357 2.69 2.78 10.84
CA ILE A 357 3.94 2.01 10.69
C ILE A 357 4.70 1.94 12.03
N ILE A 358 4.93 3.09 12.67
CA ILE A 358 5.73 3.17 13.90
C ILE A 358 5.09 2.39 15.07
N PRO A 359 3.79 2.55 15.40
CA PRO A 359 3.19 1.81 16.51
C PRO A 359 3.04 0.31 16.27
N MET A 360 3.15 -0.15 15.03
CA MET A 360 2.98 -1.55 14.65
C MET A 360 4.32 -2.26 14.36
N GLY A 361 5.36 -1.52 14.01
CA GLY A 361 6.72 -2.02 13.80
C GLY A 361 7.52 -1.95 15.08
#